data_883cbe3cbaa95d04328fb5539c3c770b
#
_entry.id   883cbe3cbaa95d04328fb5539c3c770b
#
_cell.length_a   1.000
_cell.length_b   1.000
_cell.length_c   1.000
_cell.angle_alpha   90.00
_cell.angle_beta   90.00
_cell.angle_gamma   90.00
#
_symmetry.space_group_name_H-M   'P 1'
#
loop_
_entity.id
_entity.type
_entity.pdbx_description
1 polymer ?
#
loop_
_entity_poly.entity_id
_entity_poly.type
_entity_poly.pdbx_seq_one_letter_code
_entity_poly.pdbx_strand_id
1 'polypeptide(L)'
;MMRIDEILAFNERFVEQTHLPTIGHAPRKQMALVTCMDCRLVQMFEQALGLERGDVLELRTAGATISEEEREDGANDLIRSLAGGIYLLGVREVAVIGHTQCGLAHANSTALIASMQALGVDPQKLIEQEELGDIQGLLRWLGAFNDVHVNVREVVNVIRRSPYLPRIPVHGLVIDIITGKLEMVDRG
;
A
#
# COMPACT_ATOMS: atom_id res chain seq x y z
N MET A 1 16.18 26.39 2.55
CA MET A 1 16.14 25.23 3.44
C MET A 1 15.48 24.09 2.71
N MET A 2 16.10 22.93 2.63
CA MET A 2 15.48 21.75 2.04
C MET A 2 14.41 21.20 2.99
N ARG A 3 13.38 20.52 2.48
CA ARG A 3 12.31 19.94 3.31
C ARG A 3 12.83 18.95 4.36
N ILE A 4 13.91 18.25 4.06
CA ILE A 4 14.55 17.34 5.00
C ILE A 4 15.14 18.07 6.23
N ASP A 5 15.65 19.30 6.06
CA ASP A 5 16.20 20.08 7.17
C ASP A 5 15.10 20.45 8.20
N GLU A 6 13.88 20.71 7.71
CA GLU A 6 12.71 20.97 8.57
C GLU A 6 12.32 19.72 9.38
N ILE A 7 12.37 18.54 8.76
CA ILE A 7 12.09 17.26 9.42
C ILE A 7 13.15 16.98 10.51
N LEU A 8 14.43 17.18 10.21
CA LEU A 8 15.52 16.97 11.17
C LEU A 8 15.40 17.91 12.38
N ALA A 9 15.17 19.20 12.13
CA ALA A 9 15.00 20.17 13.21
C ALA A 9 13.74 19.90 14.07
N PHE A 10 12.67 19.35 13.48
CA PHE A 10 11.51 18.89 14.25
C PHE A 10 11.85 17.66 15.09
N ASN A 11 12.56 16.69 14.51
CA ASN A 11 12.95 15.46 15.20
C ASN A 11 13.83 15.70 16.41
N GLU A 12 14.80 16.64 16.35
CA GLU A 12 15.62 17.04 17.48
C GLU A 12 14.74 17.49 18.67
N ARG A 13 13.78 18.39 18.42
CA ARG A 13 12.84 18.84 19.46
C ARG A 13 11.94 17.73 19.99
N PHE A 14 11.49 16.83 19.09
CA PHE A 14 10.65 15.70 19.48
C PHE A 14 11.38 14.76 20.45
N VAL A 15 12.64 14.45 20.19
CA VAL A 15 13.45 13.58 21.06
C VAL A 15 13.68 14.19 22.43
N GLU A 16 13.88 15.52 22.52
CA GLU A 16 14.04 16.23 23.79
C GLU A 16 12.76 16.22 24.65
N GLN A 17 11.59 16.22 24.01
CA GLN A 17 10.29 16.40 24.66
C GLN A 17 9.49 15.12 24.86
N THR A 18 9.89 14.02 24.19
CA THR A 18 9.07 12.82 24.11
C THR A 18 9.85 11.57 24.52
N HIS A 19 9.26 10.80 25.44
CA HIS A 19 9.71 9.44 25.75
C HIS A 19 8.68 8.45 25.23
N LEU A 20 9.06 7.69 24.20
CA LEU A 20 8.21 6.64 23.68
C LEU A 20 8.36 5.37 24.51
N PRO A 21 7.26 4.70 24.86
CA PRO A 21 7.34 3.42 25.55
C PRO A 21 7.99 2.36 24.66
N THR A 22 8.75 1.46 25.27
CA THR A 22 9.26 0.26 24.60
C THR A 22 8.11 -0.66 24.28
N ILE A 23 7.99 -1.08 23.03
CA ILE A 23 7.00 -2.07 22.56
C ILE A 23 7.72 -3.21 21.85
N GLY A 24 7.09 -4.40 21.84
CA GLY A 24 7.58 -5.55 21.08
C GLY A 24 7.52 -5.28 19.57
N HIS A 25 8.29 -6.02 18.80
CA HIS A 25 8.32 -5.92 17.33
C HIS A 25 7.19 -6.70 16.65
N ALA A 26 6.54 -7.64 17.35
CA ALA A 26 5.38 -8.36 16.84
C ALA A 26 4.10 -7.52 16.99
N PRO A 27 3.22 -7.49 15.99
CA PRO A 27 1.97 -6.73 16.07
C PRO A 27 1.02 -7.34 17.11
N ARG A 28 0.52 -6.52 18.05
CA ARG A 28 -0.33 -6.98 19.16
C ARG A 28 -1.62 -7.65 18.67
N LYS A 29 -2.18 -7.17 17.55
CA LYS A 29 -3.41 -7.74 16.95
C LYS A 29 -3.14 -8.91 16.01
N GLN A 30 -1.87 -9.31 15.83
CA GLN A 30 -1.46 -10.35 14.88
C GLN A 30 -2.02 -10.15 13.47
N MET A 31 -2.17 -8.91 13.06
CA MET A 31 -2.78 -8.51 11.80
C MET A 31 -1.81 -7.71 10.94
N ALA A 32 -1.88 -7.91 9.61
CA ALA A 32 -1.27 -7.03 8.64
C ALA A 32 -2.34 -6.29 7.82
N LEU A 33 -2.12 -5.02 7.57
CA LEU A 33 -2.95 -4.17 6.72
C LEU A 33 -2.19 -3.86 5.43
N VAL A 34 -2.83 -4.04 4.30
CA VAL A 34 -2.36 -3.60 2.98
C VAL A 34 -3.24 -2.44 2.55
N THR A 35 -2.66 -1.25 2.37
CA THR A 35 -3.42 -0.05 2.04
C THR A 35 -2.70 0.87 1.07
N CYS A 36 -3.35 1.95 0.66
CA CYS A 36 -2.78 2.92 -0.27
C CYS A 36 -1.74 3.81 0.42
N MET A 37 -0.74 4.24 -0.37
CA MET A 37 0.27 5.23 0.03
C MET A 37 -0.27 6.67 0.09
N ASP A 38 -1.55 6.90 -0.17
CA ASP A 38 -2.16 8.23 -0.18
C ASP A 38 -1.92 8.95 1.15
N CYS A 39 -1.31 10.13 1.08
CA CYS A 39 -0.93 10.88 2.27
C CYS A 39 -2.12 11.34 3.13
N ARG A 40 -3.33 11.39 2.56
CA ARG A 40 -4.57 11.74 3.27
C ARG A 40 -5.01 10.64 4.24
N LEU A 41 -4.52 9.41 4.06
CA LEU A 41 -4.79 8.28 4.97
C LEU A 41 -3.94 8.33 6.24
N VAL A 42 -2.81 9.05 6.23
CA VAL A 42 -1.92 9.13 7.40
C VAL A 42 -2.65 9.76 8.57
N GLN A 43 -2.56 9.18 9.75
CA GLN A 43 -3.29 9.49 10.99
C GLN A 43 -4.80 9.21 10.93
N MET A 44 -5.49 9.60 9.85
CA MET A 44 -6.94 9.35 9.71
C MET A 44 -7.24 7.84 9.75
N PHE A 45 -6.40 7.06 9.10
CA PHE A 45 -6.55 5.61 8.99
C PHE A 45 -6.45 4.94 10.37
N GLU A 46 -5.40 5.25 11.14
CA GLU A 46 -5.21 4.70 12.48
C GLU A 46 -6.36 5.11 13.41
N GLN A 47 -6.80 6.38 13.34
CA GLN A 47 -7.92 6.88 14.15
C GLN A 47 -9.25 6.20 13.79
N ALA A 48 -9.55 6.06 12.49
CA ALA A 48 -10.79 5.43 12.03
C ALA A 48 -10.87 3.93 12.37
N LEU A 49 -9.73 3.23 12.42
CA LEU A 49 -9.65 1.82 12.77
C LEU A 49 -9.44 1.57 14.27
N GLY A 50 -9.25 2.61 15.08
CA GLY A 50 -8.96 2.48 16.51
C GLY A 50 -7.61 1.78 16.77
N LEU A 51 -6.60 2.11 15.97
CA LEU A 51 -5.28 1.50 16.04
C LEU A 51 -4.29 2.40 16.79
N GLU A 52 -3.43 1.76 17.54
CA GLU A 52 -2.32 2.37 18.26
C GLU A 52 -0.98 1.85 17.72
N ARG A 53 0.09 2.59 18.01
CA ARG A 53 1.45 2.18 17.69
C ARG A 53 1.74 0.75 18.18
N GLY A 54 2.13 -0.14 17.25
CA GLY A 54 2.44 -1.55 17.52
C GLY A 54 1.26 -2.51 17.46
N ASP A 55 0.07 -2.07 17.04
CA ASP A 55 -1.10 -2.95 16.92
C ASP A 55 -1.03 -3.85 15.70
N VAL A 56 -0.61 -3.32 14.55
CA VAL A 56 -0.63 -4.00 13.27
C VAL A 56 0.68 -3.79 12.51
N LEU A 57 0.96 -4.65 11.54
CA LEU A 57 1.89 -4.33 10.45
C LEU A 57 1.12 -3.58 9.37
N GLU A 58 1.70 -2.53 8.85
CA GLU A 58 1.10 -1.73 7.79
C GLU A 58 1.99 -1.70 6.55
N LEU A 59 1.42 -2.12 5.41
CA LEU A 59 2.08 -2.18 4.12
C LEU A 59 1.35 -1.23 3.17
N ARG A 60 2.06 -0.23 2.64
CA ARG A 60 1.48 0.79 1.77
C ARG A 60 2.05 0.69 0.36
N THR A 61 1.16 0.58 -0.63
CA THR A 61 1.50 0.56 -2.06
C THR A 61 0.68 1.59 -2.82
N ALA A 62 1.08 1.91 -4.05
CA ALA A 62 0.27 2.74 -4.93
C ALA A 62 -1.10 2.07 -5.16
N GLY A 63 -2.20 2.78 -4.85
CA GLY A 63 -3.57 2.26 -5.01
C GLY A 63 -3.96 1.07 -4.12
N ALA A 64 -3.17 0.68 -3.14
CA ALA A 64 -3.27 -0.60 -2.45
C ALA A 64 -3.20 -1.80 -3.41
N THR A 65 -2.52 -1.63 -4.55
CA THR A 65 -2.39 -2.66 -5.59
C THR A 65 -1.23 -3.59 -5.31
N ILE A 66 -1.27 -4.74 -5.95
CA ILE A 66 -0.20 -5.72 -6.00
C ILE A 66 0.08 -6.04 -7.47
N SER A 67 1.34 -6.01 -7.87
CA SER A 67 1.71 -6.46 -9.21
C SER A 67 1.59 -7.99 -9.27
N GLU A 68 0.95 -8.51 -10.32
CA GLU A 68 0.96 -9.93 -10.63
C GLU A 68 2.26 -10.34 -11.35
N GLU A 69 3.05 -9.36 -11.82
CA GLU A 69 4.33 -9.63 -12.46
C GLU A 69 5.27 -10.26 -11.43
N GLU A 70 5.50 -11.54 -11.62
CA GLU A 70 6.48 -12.29 -10.86
C GLU A 70 7.88 -11.78 -11.25
N ARG A 71 8.68 -11.42 -10.26
CA ARG A 71 10.12 -11.31 -10.45
C ARG A 71 10.67 -12.70 -10.81
N GLU A 72 11.87 -12.78 -11.37
CA GLU A 72 12.52 -14.06 -11.67
C GLU A 72 12.56 -15.02 -10.48
N ASP A 73 12.50 -14.48 -9.24
CA ASP A 73 12.43 -15.24 -7.98
C ASP A 73 10.99 -15.56 -7.52
N GLY A 74 9.97 -15.20 -8.32
CA GLY A 74 8.57 -15.56 -8.11
C GLY A 74 7.85 -14.81 -6.98
N ALA A 75 8.41 -13.76 -6.40
CA ALA A 75 7.78 -12.98 -5.34
C ALA A 75 7.93 -11.48 -5.54
N ASN A 76 6.85 -10.72 -5.39
CA ASN A 76 6.90 -9.27 -5.30
C ASN A 76 7.16 -8.82 -3.85
N ASP A 77 7.55 -7.55 -3.68
CA ASP A 77 7.96 -7.01 -2.38
C ASP A 77 6.83 -7.01 -1.34
N LEU A 78 5.56 -6.89 -1.77
CA LEU A 78 4.43 -6.97 -0.86
C LEU A 78 4.24 -8.40 -0.32
N ILE A 79 4.29 -9.41 -1.19
CA ILE A 79 4.21 -10.82 -0.79
C ILE A 79 5.38 -11.19 0.14
N ARG A 80 6.60 -10.74 -0.16
CA ARG A 80 7.77 -10.96 0.71
C ARG A 80 7.58 -10.30 2.08
N SER A 81 7.04 -9.09 2.13
CA SER A 81 6.75 -8.38 3.39
C SER A 81 5.68 -9.10 4.20
N LEU A 82 4.61 -9.57 3.56
CA LEU A 82 3.57 -10.38 4.20
C LEU A 82 4.14 -11.70 4.74
N ALA A 83 4.97 -12.39 3.97
CA ALA A 83 5.65 -13.62 4.40
C ALA A 83 6.52 -13.37 5.65
N GLY A 84 7.31 -12.29 5.65
CA GLY A 84 8.08 -11.86 6.81
C GLY A 84 7.20 -11.58 8.03
N GLY A 85 6.08 -10.86 7.84
CA GLY A 85 5.10 -10.61 8.90
C GLY A 85 4.49 -11.89 9.47
N ILE A 86 4.13 -12.83 8.62
CA ILE A 86 3.49 -14.09 9.01
C ILE A 86 4.50 -15.03 9.71
N TYR A 87 5.65 -15.25 9.08
CA TYR A 87 6.59 -16.27 9.55
C TYR A 87 7.47 -15.80 10.72
N LEU A 88 7.83 -14.50 10.75
CA LEU A 88 8.76 -13.97 11.75
C LEU A 88 8.07 -13.17 12.85
N LEU A 89 6.94 -12.51 12.55
CA LEU A 89 6.29 -11.58 13.48
C LEU A 89 4.90 -12.04 13.94
N GLY A 90 4.46 -13.23 13.52
CA GLY A 90 3.26 -13.89 14.04
C GLY A 90 1.95 -13.32 13.52
N VAL A 91 1.91 -12.69 12.36
CA VAL A 91 0.67 -12.29 11.69
C VAL A 91 -0.18 -13.51 11.38
N ARG A 92 -1.49 -13.42 11.64
CA ARG A 92 -2.48 -14.49 11.46
C ARG A 92 -3.66 -14.10 10.59
N GLU A 93 -3.78 -12.81 10.28
CA GLU A 93 -4.89 -12.24 9.51
C GLU A 93 -4.38 -11.08 8.67
N VAL A 94 -4.92 -10.92 7.46
CA VAL A 94 -4.59 -9.82 6.54
C VAL A 94 -5.86 -9.07 6.15
N ALA A 95 -5.83 -7.74 6.14
CA ALA A 95 -6.87 -6.93 5.55
C ALA A 95 -6.29 -6.05 4.44
N VAL A 96 -6.89 -6.12 3.25
CA VAL A 96 -6.64 -5.21 2.13
C VAL A 96 -7.67 -4.09 2.21
N ILE A 97 -7.21 -2.86 2.36
CA ILE A 97 -8.11 -1.71 2.55
C ILE A 97 -7.82 -0.65 1.48
N GLY A 98 -8.67 -0.64 0.44
CA GLY A 98 -8.72 0.43 -0.54
C GLY A 98 -9.44 1.66 0.02
N HIS A 99 -9.44 2.78 -0.71
CA HIS A 99 -10.14 3.99 -0.28
C HIS A 99 -10.87 4.69 -1.44
N THR A 100 -11.93 5.41 -1.12
CA THR A 100 -12.64 6.25 -2.09
C THR A 100 -11.76 7.41 -2.57
N GLN A 101 -12.03 7.94 -3.76
CA GLN A 101 -11.29 9.06 -4.36
C GLN A 101 -9.76 8.84 -4.46
N CYS A 102 -9.33 7.59 -4.69
CA CYS A 102 -7.93 7.29 -4.94
C CYS A 102 -7.46 7.93 -6.24
N GLY A 103 -6.31 8.61 -6.19
CA GLY A 103 -5.71 9.24 -7.38
C GLY A 103 -5.40 8.22 -8.48
N LEU A 104 -5.11 6.98 -8.13
CA LEU A 104 -4.79 5.90 -9.07
C LEU A 104 -6.04 5.38 -9.81
N ALA A 105 -7.24 5.52 -9.22
CA ALA A 105 -8.52 5.21 -9.90
C ALA A 105 -8.88 6.22 -11.02
N HIS A 106 -8.22 7.38 -11.03
CA HIS A 106 -8.45 8.46 -11.99
C HIS A 106 -7.18 8.84 -12.76
N ALA A 107 -6.20 7.94 -12.78
CA ALA A 107 -4.94 8.19 -13.45
C ALA A 107 -5.15 8.45 -14.95
N ASN A 108 -4.60 9.55 -15.45
CA ASN A 108 -4.78 10.03 -16.81
C ASN A 108 -3.46 9.92 -17.58
N SER A 109 -3.47 9.20 -18.69
CA SER A 109 -2.28 8.96 -19.51
C SER A 109 -1.66 10.26 -20.05
N THR A 110 -2.46 11.23 -20.48
CA THR A 110 -1.95 12.50 -21.01
C THR A 110 -1.23 13.29 -19.93
N ALA A 111 -1.81 13.37 -18.72
CA ALA A 111 -1.19 14.05 -17.59
C ALA A 111 0.09 13.32 -17.13
N LEU A 112 0.10 12.00 -17.13
CA LEU A 112 1.28 11.19 -16.80
C LEU A 112 2.43 11.47 -17.77
N ILE A 113 2.17 11.37 -19.09
CA ILE A 113 3.17 11.63 -20.13
C ILE A 113 3.76 13.03 -19.97
N ALA A 114 2.90 14.06 -19.82
CA ALA A 114 3.34 15.42 -19.66
C ALA A 114 4.22 15.62 -18.42
N SER A 115 3.86 15.00 -17.31
CA SER A 115 4.64 15.05 -16.07
C SER A 115 6.00 14.36 -16.20
N MET A 116 6.04 13.18 -16.83
CA MET A 116 7.30 12.45 -17.05
C MET A 116 8.24 13.23 -17.94
N GLN A 117 7.75 13.78 -19.05
CA GLN A 117 8.54 14.60 -19.97
C GLN A 117 9.07 15.88 -19.31
N ALA A 118 8.26 16.54 -18.47
CA ALA A 118 8.69 17.73 -17.72
C ALA A 118 9.81 17.41 -16.72
N LEU A 119 9.90 16.17 -16.25
CA LEU A 119 10.97 15.67 -15.38
C LEU A 119 12.14 15.03 -16.13
N GLY A 120 12.13 15.07 -17.47
CA GLY A 120 13.20 14.52 -18.33
C GLY A 120 13.14 13.00 -18.48
N VAL A 121 12.03 12.37 -18.16
CA VAL A 121 11.80 10.93 -18.35
C VAL A 121 11.04 10.70 -19.65
N ASP A 122 11.54 9.81 -20.50
CA ASP A 122 10.88 9.38 -21.73
C ASP A 122 9.95 8.19 -21.44
N PRO A 123 8.61 8.37 -21.51
CA PRO A 123 7.67 7.29 -21.22
C PRO A 123 7.82 6.10 -22.17
N GLN A 124 8.16 6.35 -23.43
CA GLN A 124 8.29 5.28 -24.42
C GLN A 124 9.46 4.34 -24.09
N LYS A 125 10.59 4.90 -23.68
CA LYS A 125 11.73 4.09 -23.22
C LYS A 125 11.40 3.22 -22.03
N LEU A 126 10.64 3.75 -21.07
CA LEU A 126 10.22 2.96 -19.90
C LEU A 126 9.26 1.83 -20.31
N ILE A 127 8.30 2.11 -21.19
CA ILE A 127 7.38 1.10 -21.72
C ILE A 127 8.14 -0.04 -22.41
N GLU A 128 9.16 0.29 -23.20
CA GLU A 128 9.98 -0.69 -23.91
C GLU A 128 10.88 -1.50 -22.96
N GLN A 129 11.51 -0.85 -21.98
CA GLN A 129 12.41 -1.49 -21.03
C GLN A 129 11.70 -2.47 -20.07
N GLU A 130 10.47 -2.12 -19.66
CA GLU A 130 9.66 -2.92 -18.76
C GLU A 130 8.65 -3.83 -19.52
N GLU A 131 8.75 -3.89 -20.84
CA GLU A 131 7.88 -4.71 -21.71
C GLU A 131 6.37 -4.48 -21.48
N LEU A 132 5.97 -3.24 -21.14
CA LEU A 132 4.60 -2.91 -20.71
C LEU A 132 3.59 -2.85 -21.87
N GLY A 133 4.05 -2.98 -23.11
CA GLY A 133 3.24 -2.95 -24.33
C GLY A 133 2.84 -1.53 -24.75
N ASP A 134 2.16 -0.79 -23.91
CA ASP A 134 1.66 0.55 -24.20
C ASP A 134 1.51 1.43 -22.94
N ILE A 135 0.98 2.65 -23.12
CA ILE A 135 0.73 3.58 -22.02
C ILE A 135 -0.28 3.06 -21.00
N GLN A 136 -1.20 2.18 -21.37
CA GLN A 136 -2.12 1.56 -20.43
C GLN A 136 -1.39 0.50 -19.57
N GLY A 137 -0.43 -0.20 -20.15
CA GLY A 137 0.49 -1.05 -19.41
C GLY A 137 1.30 -0.26 -18.39
N LEU A 138 1.84 0.89 -18.77
CA LEU A 138 2.54 1.78 -17.84
C LEU A 138 1.62 2.28 -16.70
N LEU A 139 0.38 2.62 -16.99
CA LEU A 139 -0.59 3.00 -15.96
C LEU A 139 -0.85 1.84 -14.97
N ARG A 140 -1.06 0.62 -15.48
CA ARG A 140 -1.23 -0.56 -14.62
C ARG A 140 0.02 -0.85 -13.78
N TRP A 141 1.20 -0.76 -14.38
CA TRP A 141 2.48 -0.91 -13.67
C TRP A 141 2.62 0.09 -12.51
N LEU A 142 2.12 1.32 -12.69
CA LEU A 142 2.07 2.35 -11.62
C LEU A 142 0.98 2.07 -10.56
N GLY A 143 0.16 1.05 -10.74
CA GLY A 143 -0.93 0.71 -9.81
C GLY A 143 -2.26 1.40 -10.13
N ALA A 144 -2.49 1.88 -11.36
CA ALA A 144 -3.77 2.43 -11.76
C ALA A 144 -4.84 1.33 -11.91
N PHE A 145 -6.06 1.64 -11.51
CA PHE A 145 -7.23 0.76 -11.60
C PHE A 145 -8.48 1.59 -11.94
N ASN A 146 -9.61 0.93 -12.24
CA ASN A 146 -10.85 1.62 -12.60
C ASN A 146 -11.88 1.66 -11.45
N ASP A 147 -11.93 0.62 -10.63
CA ASP A 147 -12.90 0.46 -9.54
C ASP A 147 -12.21 -0.07 -8.30
N VAL A 148 -12.38 0.62 -7.18
CA VAL A 148 -11.71 0.29 -5.93
C VAL A 148 -12.17 -1.05 -5.34
N HIS A 149 -13.45 -1.41 -5.51
CA HIS A 149 -13.98 -2.67 -4.99
C HIS A 149 -13.46 -3.85 -5.80
N VAL A 150 -13.35 -3.69 -7.13
CA VAL A 150 -12.74 -4.69 -8.01
C VAL A 150 -11.26 -4.86 -7.66
N ASN A 151 -10.51 -3.75 -7.58
CA ASN A 151 -9.10 -3.77 -7.21
C ASN A 151 -8.86 -4.49 -5.87
N VAL A 152 -9.63 -4.17 -4.83
CA VAL A 152 -9.52 -4.81 -3.51
C VAL A 152 -9.75 -6.33 -3.61
N ARG A 153 -10.76 -6.79 -4.36
CA ARG A 153 -11.00 -8.22 -4.56
C ARG A 153 -9.87 -8.91 -5.31
N GLU A 154 -9.32 -8.26 -6.33
CA GLU A 154 -8.17 -8.78 -7.08
C GLU A 154 -6.95 -8.96 -6.19
N VAL A 155 -6.60 -7.96 -5.39
CA VAL A 155 -5.48 -8.02 -4.44
C VAL A 155 -5.69 -9.11 -3.39
N VAL A 156 -6.90 -9.22 -2.81
CA VAL A 156 -7.27 -10.31 -1.89
C VAL A 156 -7.04 -11.68 -2.55
N ASN A 157 -7.46 -11.84 -3.80
CA ASN A 157 -7.30 -13.09 -4.53
C ASN A 157 -5.82 -13.40 -4.83
N VAL A 158 -5.01 -12.41 -5.18
CA VAL A 158 -3.55 -12.61 -5.39
C VAL A 158 -2.90 -13.09 -4.09
N ILE A 159 -3.19 -12.46 -2.95
CA ILE A 159 -2.65 -12.86 -1.65
C ILE A 159 -3.08 -14.29 -1.29
N ARG A 160 -4.36 -14.64 -1.44
CA ARG A 160 -4.90 -15.97 -1.13
C ARG A 160 -4.31 -17.09 -2.00
N ARG A 161 -3.94 -16.78 -3.26
CA ARG A 161 -3.38 -17.75 -4.21
C ARG A 161 -1.87 -17.88 -4.11
N SER A 162 -1.21 -16.95 -3.43
CA SER A 162 0.25 -16.92 -3.34
C SER A 162 0.79 -18.25 -2.77
N PRO A 163 1.71 -18.92 -3.47
CA PRO A 163 2.33 -20.14 -2.97
C PRO A 163 3.31 -19.89 -1.81
N TYR A 164 3.68 -18.62 -1.59
CA TYR A 164 4.60 -18.20 -0.53
C TYR A 164 3.93 -17.94 0.80
N LEU A 165 2.60 -17.94 0.85
CA LEU A 165 1.83 -17.61 2.04
C LEU A 165 1.00 -18.81 2.51
N PRO A 166 0.85 -19.01 3.83
CA PRO A 166 -0.03 -20.03 4.35
C PRO A 166 -1.48 -19.61 4.17
N ARG A 167 -2.40 -20.56 4.28
CA ARG A 167 -3.84 -20.27 4.27
C ARG A 167 -4.26 -19.63 5.59
N ILE A 168 -4.40 -18.31 5.58
CA ILE A 168 -4.93 -17.49 6.68
C ILE A 168 -6.07 -16.61 6.16
N PRO A 169 -6.94 -16.08 7.02
CA PRO A 169 -7.97 -15.14 6.61
C PRO A 169 -7.38 -13.91 5.94
N VAL A 170 -7.93 -13.55 4.76
CA VAL A 170 -7.58 -12.33 4.02
C VAL A 170 -8.88 -11.62 3.67
N HIS A 171 -9.09 -10.43 4.19
CA HIS A 171 -10.31 -9.65 4.02
C HIS A 171 -10.07 -8.48 3.07
N GLY A 172 -11.12 -8.07 2.36
CA GLY A 172 -11.15 -6.89 1.53
C GLY A 172 -12.13 -5.84 2.05
N LEU A 173 -11.67 -4.61 2.22
CA LEU A 173 -12.48 -3.49 2.69
C LEU A 173 -12.21 -2.25 1.83
N VAL A 174 -13.15 -1.31 1.87
CA VAL A 174 -12.98 0.06 1.33
C VAL A 174 -13.28 1.05 2.45
N ILE A 175 -12.40 2.01 2.65
CA ILE A 175 -12.62 3.14 3.56
C ILE A 175 -13.03 4.38 2.77
N ASP A 176 -14.07 5.04 3.21
CA ASP A 176 -14.42 6.36 2.69
C ASP A 176 -13.47 7.40 3.27
N ILE A 177 -12.72 8.08 2.40
CA ILE A 177 -11.64 8.99 2.80
C ILE A 177 -12.16 10.28 3.45
N ILE A 178 -13.45 10.57 3.33
CA ILE A 178 -14.08 11.77 3.93
C ILE A 178 -14.64 11.46 5.31
N THR A 179 -15.33 10.32 5.44
CA THR A 179 -16.07 9.97 6.66
C THR A 179 -15.36 8.98 7.56
N GLY A 180 -14.33 8.29 7.05
CA GLY A 180 -13.67 7.18 7.73
C GLY A 180 -14.53 5.90 7.82
N LYS A 181 -15.69 5.85 7.16
CA LYS A 181 -16.56 4.69 7.18
C LYS A 181 -15.94 3.52 6.41
N LEU A 182 -15.90 2.36 7.05
CA LEU A 182 -15.47 1.10 6.42
C LEU A 182 -16.66 0.35 5.81
N GLU A 183 -16.42 -0.21 4.64
CA GLU A 183 -17.31 -1.15 3.96
C GLU A 183 -16.58 -2.47 3.76
N MET A 184 -17.23 -3.59 4.10
CA MET A 184 -16.71 -4.93 3.83
C MET A 184 -17.00 -5.31 2.37
N VAL A 185 -15.96 -5.62 1.60
CA VAL A 185 -16.03 -5.99 0.18
C VAL A 185 -15.90 -7.50 -0.01
N ASP A 186 -15.03 -8.11 0.78
CA ASP A 186 -14.75 -9.56 0.74
C ASP A 186 -14.37 -10.02 2.14
N ARG A 187 -15.04 -11.05 2.65
CA ARG A 187 -14.75 -11.64 3.96
C ARG A 187 -14.04 -12.98 3.77
N GLY A 188 -12.80 -13.11 4.26
CA GLY A 188 -12.03 -14.36 4.27
C GLY A 188 -12.37 -15.32 5.38
#